data_89f4d80cb3e762dcc3e45e5b79f67ed6
#
_entry.id   89f4d80cb3e762dcc3e45e5b79f67ed6
#
_cell.length_a   1.000
_cell.length_b   1.000
_cell.length_c   1.000
_cell.angle_alpha   90.00
_cell.angle_beta   90.00
_cell.angle_gamma   90.00
#
_symmetry.space_group_name_H-M   'P 1'
#
loop_
_entity.id
_entity.type
_entity.pdbx_description
1 polymer ?
#
loop_
_entity_poly.entity_id
_entity_poly.type
_entity_poly.pdbx_seq_one_letter_code
_entity_poly.pdbx_strand_id
1 'polypeptide(L)'
;MMSKCSSHNSLYALILLAQYHNITVNAETIRHQYNTHTQDFGVTEWLLAAKSIGLKAKYVEKHFSRLSIISLPALIWRDDGKHYILSRVTKDSSRYLVYDPEQHQSLTFSRDEFEKLYQGKVILVTSRATVVGELAKFDFSWFIPSVVKYRRILLEVLTVSAFIQFLALITPLFFQV
;
A
#
# COMPACT_ATOMS: atom_id res chain seq x y z
N MET A 1 -10.91 -33.48 -7.19
CA MET A 1 -12.04 -32.67 -6.67
C MET A 1 -11.59 -31.48 -5.78
N MET A 2 -10.29 -31.18 -5.68
CA MET A 2 -9.71 -30.14 -4.79
C MET A 2 -9.48 -28.76 -5.45
N SER A 3 -9.60 -28.63 -6.79
CA SER A 3 -9.27 -27.36 -7.47
C SER A 3 -10.36 -26.27 -7.40
N LYS A 4 -11.60 -26.65 -7.13
CA LYS A 4 -12.74 -25.71 -7.15
C LYS A 4 -12.81 -24.78 -5.94
N CYS A 5 -12.17 -25.13 -4.81
CA CYS A 5 -12.14 -24.33 -3.58
C CYS A 5 -11.07 -23.23 -3.64
N SER A 6 -9.94 -23.51 -4.30
CA SER A 6 -8.78 -22.62 -4.38
C SER A 6 -9.06 -21.33 -5.18
N SER A 7 -9.78 -21.41 -6.29
CA SER A 7 -10.08 -20.25 -7.13
C SER A 7 -11.05 -19.27 -6.48
N HIS A 8 -11.95 -19.77 -5.64
CA HIS A 8 -12.91 -18.94 -4.90
C HIS A 8 -12.21 -18.11 -3.82
N ASN A 9 -11.23 -18.71 -3.14
CA ASN A 9 -10.49 -18.08 -2.06
C ASN A 9 -9.55 -16.99 -2.55
N SER A 10 -8.87 -17.23 -3.68
CA SER A 10 -7.98 -16.21 -4.28
C SER A 10 -8.75 -14.99 -4.77
N LEU A 11 -9.94 -15.18 -5.34
CA LEU A 11 -10.80 -14.08 -5.77
C LEU A 11 -11.36 -13.30 -4.57
N TYR A 12 -11.77 -13.99 -3.53
CA TYR A 12 -12.26 -13.36 -2.32
C TYR A 12 -11.17 -12.54 -1.62
N ALA A 13 -9.94 -13.06 -1.57
CA ALA A 13 -8.79 -12.32 -1.07
C ALA A 13 -8.53 -11.03 -1.88
N LEU A 14 -8.71 -11.07 -3.20
CA LEU A 14 -8.58 -9.90 -4.07
C LEU A 14 -9.63 -8.83 -3.73
N ILE A 15 -10.89 -9.24 -3.55
CA ILE A 15 -11.99 -8.33 -3.20
C ILE A 15 -11.74 -7.67 -1.84
N LEU A 16 -11.32 -8.43 -0.84
CA LEU A 16 -10.98 -7.90 0.48
C LEU A 16 -9.83 -6.89 0.43
N LEU A 17 -8.79 -7.19 -0.33
CA LEU A 17 -7.67 -6.26 -0.52
C LEU A 17 -8.09 -5.00 -1.29
N ALA A 18 -9.00 -5.11 -2.27
CA ALA A 18 -9.56 -3.96 -2.95
C ALA A 18 -10.39 -3.07 -2.01
N GLN A 19 -11.23 -3.68 -1.18
CA GLN A 19 -12.02 -2.97 -0.15
C GLN A 19 -11.12 -2.27 0.87
N TYR A 20 -10.05 -2.92 1.31
CA TYR A 20 -9.07 -2.31 2.20
C TYR A 20 -8.45 -1.04 1.60
N HIS A 21 -8.27 -1.02 0.29
CA HIS A 21 -7.76 0.13 -0.44
C HIS A 21 -8.87 1.10 -0.93
N ASN A 22 -10.09 1.00 -0.38
CA ASN A 22 -11.26 1.81 -0.76
C ASN A 22 -11.64 1.73 -2.25
N ILE A 23 -11.37 0.60 -2.88
CA ILE A 23 -11.77 0.32 -4.25
C ILE A 23 -13.02 -0.55 -4.21
N THR A 24 -14.15 -0.01 -4.70
CA THR A 24 -15.39 -0.76 -4.83
C THR A 24 -15.31 -1.68 -6.05
N VAL A 25 -15.42 -2.97 -5.81
CA VAL A 25 -15.30 -3.99 -6.85
C VAL A 25 -16.56 -4.85 -6.85
N ASN A 26 -17.13 -5.06 -8.04
CA ASN A 26 -18.20 -6.03 -8.21
C ASN A 26 -17.58 -7.43 -8.44
N ALA A 27 -17.83 -8.33 -7.51
CA ALA A 27 -17.31 -9.70 -7.54
C ALA A 27 -17.75 -10.48 -8.79
N GLU A 28 -18.99 -10.25 -9.26
CA GLU A 28 -19.53 -10.90 -10.44
C GLU A 28 -18.84 -10.46 -11.73
N THR A 29 -18.52 -9.19 -11.82
CA THR A 29 -17.79 -8.65 -12.98
C THR A 29 -16.43 -9.34 -13.15
N ILE A 30 -15.69 -9.49 -12.03
CA ILE A 30 -14.39 -10.18 -12.08
C ILE A 30 -14.56 -11.66 -12.40
N ARG A 31 -15.56 -12.33 -11.83
CA ARG A 31 -15.83 -13.73 -12.15
C ARG A 31 -16.11 -13.94 -13.65
N HIS A 32 -16.92 -13.10 -14.23
CA HIS A 32 -17.25 -13.19 -15.66
C HIS A 32 -16.05 -12.86 -16.54
N GLN A 33 -15.28 -11.86 -16.19
CA GLN A 33 -14.15 -11.40 -17.01
C GLN A 33 -13.00 -12.39 -17.04
N TYR A 34 -12.74 -13.10 -15.94
CA TYR A 34 -11.62 -14.04 -15.83
C TYR A 34 -12.06 -15.51 -15.88
N ASN A 35 -13.33 -15.79 -16.24
CA ASN A 35 -13.91 -17.10 -16.51
C ASN A 35 -13.45 -18.21 -15.52
N THR A 36 -13.61 -17.91 -14.24
CA THR A 36 -13.14 -18.74 -13.12
C THR A 36 -13.85 -20.12 -13.01
N HIS A 37 -14.65 -20.47 -14.02
CA HIS A 37 -15.39 -21.73 -14.00
C HIS A 37 -14.55 -22.95 -14.42
N THR A 38 -13.41 -22.77 -15.09
CA THR A 38 -12.68 -23.87 -15.75
C THR A 38 -11.18 -23.92 -15.53
N GLN A 39 -10.53 -22.90 -14.98
CA GLN A 39 -9.08 -22.88 -14.75
C GLN A 39 -8.72 -22.45 -13.34
N ASP A 40 -7.62 -22.99 -12.82
CA ASP A 40 -7.04 -22.55 -11.56
C ASP A 40 -6.66 -21.07 -11.66
N PHE A 41 -7.20 -20.28 -10.75
CA PHE A 41 -6.89 -18.84 -10.65
C PHE A 41 -5.47 -18.69 -10.09
N GLY A 42 -4.50 -18.71 -10.99
CA GLY A 42 -3.09 -18.65 -10.64
C GLY A 42 -2.60 -17.26 -10.29
N VAL A 43 -1.29 -17.15 -10.01
CA VAL A 43 -0.64 -15.86 -9.70
C VAL A 43 -0.81 -14.85 -10.82
N THR A 44 -0.66 -15.30 -12.07
CA THR A 44 -0.73 -14.42 -13.25
C THR A 44 -2.12 -13.83 -13.43
N GLU A 45 -3.16 -14.66 -13.35
CA GLU A 45 -4.56 -14.23 -13.43
C GLU A 45 -4.92 -13.30 -12.28
N TRP A 46 -4.44 -13.61 -11.09
CA TRP A 46 -4.61 -12.77 -9.91
C TRP A 46 -3.99 -11.38 -10.10
N LEU A 47 -2.77 -11.30 -10.62
CA LEU A 47 -2.08 -10.02 -10.90
C LEU A 47 -2.79 -9.21 -12.00
N LEU A 48 -3.31 -9.89 -13.04
CA LEU A 48 -4.08 -9.25 -14.10
C LEU A 48 -5.41 -8.70 -13.57
N ALA A 49 -6.11 -9.49 -12.75
CA ALA A 49 -7.34 -9.06 -12.11
C ALA A 49 -7.11 -7.88 -11.15
N ALA A 50 -6.05 -7.91 -10.35
CA ALA A 50 -5.66 -6.79 -9.50
C ALA A 50 -5.40 -5.51 -10.31
N LYS A 51 -4.70 -5.64 -11.44
CA LYS A 51 -4.40 -4.51 -12.33
C LYS A 51 -5.67 -3.92 -12.97
N SER A 52 -6.63 -4.76 -13.37
CA SER A 52 -7.88 -4.31 -14.00
C SER A 52 -8.74 -3.46 -13.06
N ILE A 53 -8.70 -3.75 -11.75
CA ILE A 53 -9.41 -2.98 -10.73
C ILE A 53 -8.62 -1.78 -10.18
N GLY A 54 -7.44 -1.49 -10.76
CA GLY A 54 -6.61 -0.34 -10.39
C GLY A 54 -5.66 -0.57 -9.22
N LEU A 55 -5.53 -1.80 -8.72
CA LEU A 55 -4.51 -2.17 -7.76
C LEU A 55 -3.16 -2.38 -8.45
N LYS A 56 -2.09 -1.96 -7.81
CA LYS A 56 -0.73 -2.33 -8.18
C LYS A 56 -0.34 -3.53 -7.35
N ALA A 57 -0.26 -4.68 -7.99
CA ALA A 57 0.17 -5.91 -7.35
C ALA A 57 1.51 -6.36 -7.91
N LYS A 58 2.39 -6.84 -7.05
CA LYS A 58 3.69 -7.37 -7.43
C LYS A 58 3.94 -8.68 -6.71
N TYR A 59 4.16 -9.75 -7.47
CA TYR A 59 4.64 -11.01 -6.93
C TYR A 59 6.13 -10.89 -6.60
N VAL A 60 6.51 -11.30 -5.41
CA VAL A 60 7.88 -11.25 -4.92
C VAL A 60 8.16 -12.49 -4.08
N GLU A 61 9.30 -13.09 -4.30
CA GLU A 61 9.84 -14.09 -3.40
C GLU A 61 10.69 -13.40 -2.33
N LYS A 62 10.32 -13.57 -1.08
CA LYS A 62 10.97 -12.94 0.07
C LYS A 62 11.32 -13.98 1.13
N HIS A 63 12.49 -13.85 1.66
CA HIS A 63 12.88 -14.63 2.84
C HIS A 63 12.07 -14.18 4.06
N PHE A 64 11.75 -15.12 4.96
CA PHE A 64 10.93 -14.87 6.15
C PHE A 64 11.39 -13.65 6.97
N SER A 65 12.70 -13.49 7.16
CA SER A 65 13.29 -12.38 7.92
C SER A 65 12.98 -10.98 7.37
N ARG A 66 12.57 -10.88 6.10
CA ARG A 66 12.25 -9.60 5.44
C ARG A 66 10.77 -9.27 5.41
N LEU A 67 9.91 -10.12 5.99
CA LEU A 67 8.46 -9.88 6.04
C LEU A 67 8.07 -8.70 6.94
N SER A 68 8.88 -8.36 7.94
CA SER A 68 8.62 -7.20 8.80
C SER A 68 8.75 -5.84 8.11
N ILE A 69 9.41 -5.81 6.93
CA ILE A 69 9.73 -4.56 6.20
C ILE A 69 8.81 -4.37 4.98
N ILE A 70 7.92 -5.32 4.69
CA ILE A 70 7.03 -5.20 3.55
C ILE A 70 5.84 -4.28 3.86
N SER A 71 5.29 -3.66 2.80
CA SER A 71 4.02 -2.94 2.91
C SER A 71 2.87 -3.91 3.17
N LEU A 72 2.07 -3.62 4.18
CA LEU A 72 0.90 -4.38 4.57
C LEU A 72 -0.37 -3.62 4.14
N PRO A 73 -1.46 -4.33 3.83
CA PRO A 73 -1.62 -5.77 3.80
C PRO A 73 -0.96 -6.44 2.60
N ALA A 74 -0.51 -7.67 2.77
CA ALA A 74 0.11 -8.47 1.73
C ALA A 74 -0.55 -9.86 1.64
N LEU A 75 -0.65 -10.42 0.44
CA LEU A 75 -1.17 -11.76 0.24
C LEU A 75 -0.04 -12.78 0.27
N ILE A 76 -0.13 -13.72 1.18
CA ILE A 76 0.76 -14.89 1.26
C ILE A 76 0.23 -15.94 0.30
N TRP A 77 1.01 -16.24 -0.73
CA TRP A 77 0.66 -17.24 -1.73
C TRP A 77 1.24 -18.58 -1.36
N ARG A 78 0.42 -19.62 -1.40
CA ARG A 78 0.83 -20.99 -1.14
C ARG A 78 0.47 -21.90 -2.33
N ASP A 79 1.30 -22.91 -2.56
CA ASP A 79 1.13 -23.85 -3.66
C ASP A 79 0.01 -24.87 -3.38
N ASP A 80 -0.40 -25.02 -2.12
CA ASP A 80 -1.52 -25.87 -1.72
C ASP A 80 -2.90 -25.25 -1.99
N GLY A 81 -2.94 -24.05 -2.59
CA GLY A 81 -4.17 -23.33 -2.89
C GLY A 81 -4.77 -22.57 -1.74
N LYS A 82 -4.16 -22.61 -0.54
CA LYS A 82 -4.56 -21.79 0.61
C LYS A 82 -3.81 -20.47 0.57
N HIS A 83 -4.54 -19.39 0.60
CA HIS A 83 -3.97 -18.05 0.58
C HIS A 83 -4.35 -17.33 1.85
N TYR A 84 -3.42 -16.56 2.40
CA TYR A 84 -3.62 -15.82 3.62
C TYR A 84 -3.31 -14.34 3.41
N ILE A 85 -4.08 -13.46 4.03
CA ILE A 85 -3.82 -12.02 4.01
C ILE A 85 -3.06 -11.66 5.29
N LEU A 86 -1.80 -11.29 5.16
CA LEU A 86 -1.00 -10.76 6.26
C LEU A 86 -1.41 -9.31 6.49
N SER A 87 -2.15 -9.06 7.58
CA SER A 87 -2.72 -7.75 7.90
C SER A 87 -1.78 -6.91 8.76
N ARG A 88 -1.10 -7.53 9.72
CA ARG A 88 -0.21 -6.82 10.64
C ARG A 88 0.91 -7.72 11.14
N VAL A 89 2.07 -7.12 11.37
CA VAL A 89 3.19 -7.72 12.07
C VAL A 89 3.49 -6.85 13.28
N THR A 90 3.71 -7.47 14.44
CA THR A 90 4.11 -6.74 15.66
C THR A 90 5.52 -6.16 15.47
N LYS A 91 5.82 -5.01 16.08
CA LYS A 91 7.13 -4.35 15.97
C LYS A 91 8.30 -5.28 16.30
N ASP A 92 8.13 -6.17 17.27
CA ASP A 92 9.13 -7.15 17.67
C ASP A 92 9.17 -8.39 16.75
N SER A 93 8.36 -8.41 15.69
CA SER A 93 8.22 -9.57 14.77
C SER A 93 7.90 -10.89 15.51
N SER A 94 7.26 -10.81 16.67
CA SER A 94 6.91 -11.96 17.50
C SER A 94 5.56 -12.57 17.13
N ARG A 95 4.63 -11.75 16.62
CA ARG A 95 3.29 -12.17 16.26
C ARG A 95 2.88 -11.64 14.89
N TYR A 96 2.20 -12.48 14.15
CA TYR A 96 1.69 -12.23 12.80
C TYR A 96 0.18 -12.34 12.80
N LEU A 97 -0.52 -11.24 12.52
CA LEU A 97 -1.97 -11.22 12.36
C LEU A 97 -2.31 -11.51 10.91
N VAL A 98 -2.96 -12.63 10.70
CA VAL A 98 -3.26 -13.18 9.38
C VAL A 98 -4.77 -13.39 9.27
N TYR A 99 -5.35 -12.98 8.17
CA TYR A 99 -6.74 -13.26 7.86
C TYR A 99 -6.82 -14.45 6.91
N ASP A 100 -7.64 -15.43 7.29
CA ASP A 100 -7.94 -16.60 6.45
C ASP A 100 -9.23 -16.31 5.65
N PRO A 101 -9.14 -16.17 4.31
CA PRO A 101 -10.31 -15.93 3.48
C PRO A 101 -11.27 -17.12 3.40
N GLU A 102 -10.79 -18.34 3.64
CA GLU A 102 -11.59 -19.56 3.59
C GLU A 102 -12.48 -19.70 4.82
N GLN A 103 -11.91 -19.44 5.99
CA GLN A 103 -12.63 -19.56 7.26
C GLN A 103 -13.24 -18.23 7.72
N HIS A 104 -13.03 -17.15 6.98
CA HIS A 104 -13.49 -15.79 7.32
C HIS A 104 -13.09 -15.34 8.72
N GLN A 105 -11.91 -15.74 9.20
CA GLN A 105 -11.44 -15.41 10.54
C GLN A 105 -10.02 -14.87 10.56
N SER A 106 -9.74 -14.08 11.59
CA SER A 106 -8.39 -13.57 11.86
C SER A 106 -7.68 -14.53 12.81
N LEU A 107 -6.51 -14.97 12.40
CA LEU A 107 -5.65 -15.86 13.16
C LEU A 107 -4.39 -15.10 13.59
N THR A 108 -3.92 -15.38 14.79
CA THR A 108 -2.64 -14.84 15.26
C THR A 108 -1.66 -15.99 15.40
N PHE A 109 -0.59 -15.94 14.62
CA PHE A 109 0.47 -16.92 14.67
C PHE A 109 1.68 -16.37 15.43
N SER A 110 2.35 -17.26 16.16
CA SER A 110 3.69 -17.01 16.65
C SER A 110 4.70 -17.02 15.47
N ARG A 111 5.90 -16.55 15.73
CA ARG A 111 6.96 -16.52 14.71
C ARG A 111 7.24 -17.91 14.12
N ASP A 112 7.39 -18.91 14.99
CA ASP A 112 7.77 -20.27 14.57
C ASP A 112 6.65 -20.99 13.81
N GLU A 113 5.39 -20.71 14.18
CA GLU A 113 4.22 -21.25 13.50
C GLU A 113 4.06 -20.63 12.11
N PHE A 114 4.25 -19.31 12.02
CA PHE A 114 4.11 -18.60 10.76
C PHE A 114 5.26 -18.92 9.79
N GLU A 115 6.47 -19.15 10.30
CA GLU A 115 7.61 -19.58 9.48
C GLU A 115 7.35 -20.94 8.81
N LYS A 116 6.73 -21.89 9.51
CA LYS A 116 6.32 -23.19 8.95
C LYS A 116 5.19 -23.07 7.90
N LEU A 117 4.34 -22.08 8.06
CA LEU A 117 3.23 -21.80 7.15
C LEU A 117 3.72 -21.07 5.88
N TYR A 118 4.77 -20.29 5.98
CA TYR A 118 5.26 -19.41 4.94
C TYR A 118 6.16 -20.16 3.93
N GLN A 119 5.83 -20.07 2.64
CA GLN A 119 6.56 -20.73 1.54
C GLN A 119 7.46 -19.78 0.73
N GLY A 120 7.69 -18.59 1.22
CA GLY A 120 8.55 -17.61 0.53
C GLY A 120 7.84 -16.73 -0.51
N LYS A 121 6.58 -17.01 -0.84
CA LYS A 121 5.83 -16.37 -1.91
C LYS A 121 4.86 -15.33 -1.36
N VAL A 122 4.99 -14.08 -1.79
CA VAL A 122 4.16 -12.95 -1.33
C VAL A 122 3.73 -12.10 -2.52
N ILE A 123 2.47 -11.69 -2.52
CA ILE A 123 1.98 -10.65 -3.42
C ILE A 123 1.79 -9.38 -2.62
N LEU A 124 2.63 -8.39 -2.92
CA LEU A 124 2.52 -7.05 -2.37
C LEU A 124 1.44 -6.30 -3.13
N VAL A 125 0.50 -5.70 -2.38
CA VAL A 125 -0.60 -4.95 -2.96
C VAL A 125 -0.52 -3.51 -2.51
N THR A 126 -0.60 -2.60 -3.46
CA THR A 126 -0.66 -1.15 -3.20
C THR A 126 -1.69 -0.52 -4.12
N SER A 127 -2.41 0.47 -3.64
CA SER A 127 -3.27 1.26 -4.51
C SER A 127 -2.56 2.55 -4.94
N ARG A 128 -2.97 3.12 -6.06
CA ARG A 128 -2.49 4.46 -6.46
C ARG A 128 -2.87 5.51 -5.41
N ALA A 129 -4.02 5.37 -4.79
CA ALA A 129 -4.49 6.26 -3.74
C ALA A 129 -3.62 6.16 -2.47
N THR A 130 -3.19 4.95 -2.08
CA THR A 130 -2.31 4.76 -0.91
C THR A 130 -0.92 5.32 -1.15
N VAL A 131 -0.36 5.15 -2.35
CA VAL A 131 0.95 5.74 -2.71
C VAL A 131 0.88 7.26 -2.66
N VAL A 132 -0.20 7.86 -3.14
CA VAL A 132 -0.42 9.31 -3.04
C VAL A 132 -0.70 9.71 -1.60
N GLY A 133 -1.42 8.92 -0.82
CA GLY A 133 -1.74 9.18 0.58
C GLY A 133 -0.54 9.06 1.54
N GLU A 134 0.38 8.14 1.32
CA GLU A 134 1.63 8.05 2.09
C GLU A 134 2.62 9.15 1.71
N LEU A 135 2.66 9.55 0.45
CA LEU A 135 3.42 10.71 -0.02
C LEU A 135 2.78 12.03 0.43
N ALA A 136 1.46 12.06 0.63
CA ALA A 136 0.74 13.23 1.14
C ALA A 136 0.92 13.46 2.66
N LYS A 137 1.47 12.50 3.41
CA LYS A 137 1.96 12.74 4.77
C LYS A 137 3.24 13.58 4.73
N PHE A 138 3.08 14.88 4.48
CA PHE A 138 4.14 15.90 4.46
C PHE A 138 5.04 15.93 3.23
N ASP A 139 4.55 15.60 2.06
CA ASP A 139 5.30 15.86 0.86
C ASP A 139 5.00 17.27 0.32
N PHE A 140 5.88 18.22 0.65
CA PHE A 140 5.90 19.55 0.03
C PHE A 140 6.26 19.49 -1.47
N SER A 141 6.44 18.29 -2.03
CA SER A 141 6.93 18.13 -3.39
C SER A 141 5.94 18.63 -4.44
N TRP A 142 4.62 18.63 -4.17
CA TRP A 142 3.64 19.28 -5.04
C TRP A 142 3.77 20.82 -5.02
N PHE A 143 4.34 21.40 -3.94
CA PHE A 143 4.57 22.83 -3.80
C PHE A 143 5.85 23.29 -4.48
N ILE A 144 6.86 22.40 -4.59
CA ILE A 144 8.16 22.71 -5.20
C ILE A 144 8.02 23.21 -6.65
N PRO A 145 7.22 22.60 -7.55
CA PRO A 145 7.05 23.12 -8.91
C PRO A 145 6.48 24.53 -8.95
N SER A 146 5.57 24.86 -8.02
CA SER A 146 5.00 26.21 -7.91
C SER A 146 6.03 27.22 -7.40
N VAL A 147 6.85 26.86 -6.42
CA VAL A 147 7.94 27.70 -5.92
C VAL A 147 9.00 27.94 -7.00
N VAL A 148 9.39 26.90 -7.71
CA VAL A 148 10.37 27.02 -8.81
C VAL A 148 9.83 27.88 -9.95
N LYS A 149 8.56 27.74 -10.30
CA LYS A 149 7.90 28.53 -11.34
C LYS A 149 7.85 30.02 -10.98
N TYR A 150 7.57 30.33 -9.72
CA TYR A 150 7.39 31.72 -9.24
C TYR A 150 8.58 32.25 -8.43
N ARG A 151 9.74 31.59 -8.50
CA ARG A 151 10.94 31.94 -7.71
C ARG A 151 11.35 33.39 -7.84
N ARG A 152 11.20 34.02 -9.02
CA ARG A 152 11.54 35.42 -9.24
C ARG A 152 10.64 36.35 -8.43
N ILE A 153 9.34 36.14 -8.52
CA ILE A 153 8.34 36.94 -7.78
C ILE A 153 8.49 36.75 -6.27
N LEU A 154 8.72 35.50 -5.84
CA LEU A 154 8.93 35.17 -4.43
C LEU A 154 10.20 35.86 -3.88
N LEU A 155 11.27 35.88 -4.66
CA LEU A 155 12.53 36.49 -4.29
C LEU A 155 12.41 38.03 -4.24
N GLU A 156 11.67 38.62 -5.18
CA GLU A 156 11.37 40.04 -5.23
C GLU A 156 10.56 40.48 -4.00
N VAL A 157 9.47 39.78 -3.69
CA VAL A 157 8.64 40.06 -2.50
C VAL A 157 9.45 39.88 -1.22
N LEU A 158 10.27 38.84 -1.11
CA LEU A 158 11.09 38.57 0.06
C LEU A 158 12.14 39.67 0.25
N THR A 159 12.77 40.15 -0.82
CA THR A 159 13.77 41.22 -0.79
C THR A 159 13.15 42.57 -0.34
N VAL A 160 11.97 42.90 -0.92
CA VAL A 160 11.26 44.15 -0.54
C VAL A 160 10.80 44.05 0.92
N SER A 161 10.29 42.89 1.37
CA SER A 161 9.87 42.70 2.76
C SER A 161 11.05 42.78 3.71
N ALA A 162 12.21 42.22 3.39
CA ALA A 162 13.42 42.29 4.19
C ALA A 162 13.91 43.75 4.27
N PHE A 163 13.84 44.50 3.19
CA PHE A 163 14.24 45.91 3.16
C PHE A 163 13.35 46.79 4.05
N ILE A 164 12.03 46.59 4.00
CA ILE A 164 11.08 47.29 4.88
C ILE A 164 11.33 46.97 6.34
N GLN A 165 11.58 45.70 6.69
CA GLN A 165 11.90 45.29 8.06
C GLN A 165 13.21 45.89 8.53
N PHE A 166 14.22 46.00 7.69
CA PHE A 166 15.50 46.62 8.00
C PHE A 166 15.33 48.12 8.32
N LEU A 167 14.55 48.84 7.48
CA LEU A 167 14.21 50.25 7.75
C LEU A 167 13.43 50.43 9.04
N ALA A 168 12.46 49.51 9.31
CA ALA A 168 11.70 49.55 10.55
C ALA A 168 12.55 49.35 11.81
N LEU A 169 13.67 48.61 11.71
CA LEU A 169 14.62 48.40 12.78
C LEU A 169 15.52 49.61 13.01
N ILE A 170 15.87 50.36 11.96
CA ILE A 170 16.72 51.56 12.02
C ILE A 170 15.94 52.74 12.60
N THR A 171 14.64 52.84 12.31
CA THR A 171 13.79 53.97 12.77
C THR A 171 13.85 54.21 14.27
N PRO A 172 13.65 53.19 15.17
CA PRO A 172 13.74 53.42 16.61
C PRO A 172 15.15 53.79 17.08
N LEU A 173 16.18 53.32 16.35
CA LEU A 173 17.58 53.64 16.69
C LEU A 173 17.91 55.13 16.46
N PHE A 174 17.31 55.73 15.44
CA PHE A 174 17.44 57.16 15.14
C PHE A 174 16.68 58.07 16.13
N PHE A 175 15.61 57.57 16.74
CA PHE A 175 14.82 58.34 17.71
C PHE A 175 15.29 58.19 19.16
N GLN A 176 16.30 57.35 19.43
CA GLN A 176 16.86 57.15 20.78
C GLN A 176 18.12 57.98 21.03
N VAL A 177 18.53 58.85 20.10
CA VAL A 177 19.69 59.77 20.30
C VAL A 177 19.21 61.16 20.66
#